data_8b790c8fb89ca567efce9d5c82fb6fe3
#
_entry.id   8b790c8fb89ca567efce9d5c82fb6fe3
#
_cell.length_a   1.000
_cell.length_b   1.000
_cell.length_c   1.000
_cell.angle_alpha   90.00
_cell.angle_beta   90.00
_cell.angle_gamma   90.00
#
_symmetry.space_group_name_H-M   'P 1'
#
loop_
_entity.id
_entity.type
_entity.pdbx_description
1 polymer ?
#
loop_
_entity_poly.entity_id
_entity_poly.type
_entity_poly.pdbx_seq_one_letter_code
_entity_poly.pdbx_strand_id
1 'polypeptide(L)'
;MKPDDLDFVRTFQPTVALSLDARQDLLCYHDSPRSKTDFVGLETPEDELLEKLSGKWATFMAGGHTHQQMLRRFDDAILVNPGNVGLPYEMRDGRTVNPSWAEYALLAAGPGGLRVEFRRVPDDVEAVTAAATASGMSNPDWWLKDWQ
;
A
#
# COMPACT_ATOMS: atom_id res chain seq x y z
N MET A 1 -15.48 16.98 -3.44
CA MET A 1 -16.12 15.66 -3.37
C MET A 1 -17.61 15.88 -3.32
N LYS A 2 -18.37 15.20 -4.18
CA LYS A 2 -19.85 15.30 -4.20
C LYS A 2 -20.43 14.46 -3.06
N PRO A 3 -21.69 14.74 -2.59
CA PRO A 3 -22.33 13.90 -1.55
C PRO A 3 -22.35 12.41 -1.90
N ASP A 4 -22.68 12.07 -3.15
CA ASP A 4 -22.73 10.68 -3.62
C ASP A 4 -21.35 9.97 -3.54
N ASP A 5 -20.23 10.72 -3.74
CA ASP A 5 -18.87 10.18 -3.59
C ASP A 5 -18.59 9.80 -2.13
N LEU A 6 -19.10 10.61 -1.19
CA LEU A 6 -18.95 10.32 0.25
C LEU A 6 -19.74 9.08 0.66
N ASP A 7 -20.95 8.93 0.14
CA ASP A 7 -21.78 7.77 0.42
C ASP A 7 -21.15 6.50 -0.15
N PHE A 8 -20.56 6.57 -1.33
CA PHE A 8 -19.78 5.47 -1.90
C PHE A 8 -18.58 5.10 -1.01
N VAL A 9 -17.77 6.07 -0.58
CA VAL A 9 -16.61 5.81 0.30
C VAL A 9 -17.03 5.21 1.65
N ARG A 10 -18.20 5.58 2.18
CA ARG A 10 -18.74 4.98 3.43
C ARG A 10 -19.07 3.50 3.31
N THR A 11 -19.22 2.97 2.10
CA THR A 11 -19.45 1.53 1.87
C THR A 11 -18.18 0.70 1.97
N PHE A 12 -16.99 1.31 2.01
CA PHE A 12 -15.73 0.62 2.05
C PHE A 12 -15.58 -0.18 3.35
N GLN A 13 -15.17 -1.42 3.20
CA GLN A 13 -14.93 -2.31 4.32
C GLN A 13 -13.50 -2.11 4.85
N PRO A 14 -13.28 -2.21 6.17
CA PRO A 14 -11.93 -2.11 6.74
C PRO A 14 -11.01 -3.24 6.29
N THR A 15 -11.55 -4.40 5.98
CA THR A 15 -10.82 -5.56 5.45
C THR A 15 -11.63 -6.26 4.38
N VAL A 16 -10.96 -6.82 3.37
CA VAL A 16 -11.57 -7.65 2.33
C VAL A 16 -10.83 -8.98 2.25
N ALA A 17 -11.55 -10.09 2.38
CA ALA A 17 -11.01 -11.43 2.22
C ALA A 17 -11.39 -12.00 0.85
N LEU A 18 -10.41 -12.58 0.17
CA LEU A 18 -10.56 -13.21 -1.14
C LEU A 18 -10.02 -14.64 -1.08
N SER A 19 -10.75 -15.60 -1.61
CA SER A 19 -10.22 -16.94 -1.85
C SER A 19 -9.46 -16.93 -3.17
N LEU A 20 -8.20 -17.34 -3.15
CA LEU A 20 -7.36 -17.45 -4.35
C LEU A 20 -7.46 -18.83 -4.98
N ASP A 21 -7.47 -19.87 -4.14
CA ASP A 21 -7.77 -21.27 -4.52
C ASP A 21 -8.28 -22.06 -3.30
N ALA A 22 -8.32 -23.39 -3.40
CA ALA A 22 -8.84 -24.26 -2.32
C ALA A 22 -7.99 -24.24 -1.03
N ARG A 23 -6.78 -23.67 -1.05
CA ARG A 23 -5.80 -23.71 0.05
C ARG A 23 -5.21 -22.35 0.39
N GLN A 24 -5.47 -21.34 -0.43
CA GLN A 24 -4.82 -20.04 -0.33
C GLN A 24 -5.88 -18.94 -0.32
N ASP A 25 -5.75 -18.05 0.62
CA ASP A 25 -6.59 -16.88 0.81
C ASP A 25 -5.76 -15.63 0.93
N LEU A 26 -6.37 -14.51 0.63
CA LEU A 26 -5.80 -13.17 0.71
C LEU A 26 -6.69 -12.30 1.58
N LEU A 27 -6.11 -11.68 2.59
CA LEU A 27 -6.74 -10.63 3.38
C LEU A 27 -6.14 -9.28 3.02
N CYS A 28 -6.96 -8.40 2.47
CA CYS A 28 -6.58 -7.03 2.15
C CYS A 28 -7.04 -6.07 3.26
N TYR A 29 -6.21 -5.07 3.58
CA TYR A 29 -6.47 -4.02 4.56
C TYR A 29 -5.66 -2.78 4.21
N HIS A 30 -5.88 -1.64 4.91
CA HIS A 30 -5.10 -0.43 4.60
C HIS A 30 -3.71 -0.51 5.22
N ASP A 31 -3.61 -0.62 6.54
CA ASP A 31 -2.34 -0.66 7.25
C ASP A 31 -2.20 -1.93 8.11
N SER A 32 -3.19 -2.19 8.95
CA SER A 32 -3.36 -3.45 9.66
C SER A 32 -4.83 -3.88 9.65
N PRO A 33 -5.14 -5.16 9.91
CA PRO A 33 -6.54 -5.61 10.00
C PRO A 33 -7.35 -4.96 11.13
N ARG A 34 -6.69 -4.39 12.15
CA ARG A 34 -7.35 -3.72 13.28
C ARG A 34 -7.48 -2.21 13.11
N SER A 35 -6.56 -1.60 12.36
CA SER A 35 -6.44 -0.15 12.28
C SER A 35 -5.95 0.31 10.91
N LYS A 36 -6.42 1.48 10.48
CA LYS A 36 -5.97 2.15 9.26
C LYS A 36 -4.83 3.15 9.49
N THR A 37 -4.27 3.18 10.70
CA THR A 37 -3.21 4.11 11.11
C THR A 37 -2.11 3.43 11.92
N ASP A 38 -2.06 2.09 11.91
CA ASP A 38 -0.91 1.34 12.41
C ASP A 38 0.26 1.51 11.43
N PHE A 39 1.46 1.23 11.87
CA PHE A 39 2.63 1.12 11.00
C PHE A 39 3.12 -0.32 10.97
N VAL A 40 3.07 -0.97 9.81
CA VAL A 40 3.60 -2.32 9.60
C VAL A 40 4.70 -2.27 8.55
N GLY A 41 5.94 -2.49 8.99
CA GLY A 41 7.13 -2.49 8.14
C GLY A 41 7.98 -3.75 8.31
N LEU A 42 9.10 -3.81 7.60
CA LEU A 42 10.05 -4.94 7.69
C LEU A 42 10.60 -5.12 9.11
N GLU A 43 10.85 -4.01 9.79
CA GLU A 43 11.47 -3.98 11.13
C GLU A 43 10.46 -4.05 12.28
N THR A 44 9.16 -4.12 12.01
CA THR A 44 8.14 -4.23 13.06
C THR A 44 8.39 -5.50 13.88
N PRO A 45 8.58 -5.41 15.22
CA PRO A 45 8.78 -6.59 16.08
C PRO A 45 7.64 -7.60 15.95
N GLU A 46 7.94 -8.88 16.14
CA GLU A 46 6.94 -9.95 15.91
C GLU A 46 5.78 -9.89 16.90
N ASP A 47 6.04 -9.55 18.15
CA ASP A 47 5.02 -9.37 19.18
C ASP A 47 4.08 -8.20 18.86
N GLU A 48 4.63 -7.08 18.39
CA GLU A 48 3.87 -5.94 17.93
C GLU A 48 3.05 -6.28 16.67
N LEU A 49 3.64 -7.05 15.75
CA LEU A 49 2.95 -7.49 14.53
C LEU A 49 1.76 -8.40 14.87
N LEU A 50 1.92 -9.37 15.79
CA LEU A 50 0.83 -10.21 16.28
C LEU A 50 -0.32 -9.39 16.84
N GLU A 51 -0.02 -8.37 17.62
CA GLU A 51 -1.03 -7.47 18.17
C GLU A 51 -1.78 -6.71 17.06
N LYS A 52 -1.06 -6.20 16.05
CA LYS A 52 -1.63 -5.47 14.91
C LYS A 52 -2.46 -6.35 14.00
N LEU A 53 -2.09 -7.60 13.82
CA LEU A 53 -2.90 -8.57 13.06
C LEU A 53 -4.20 -8.95 13.78
N SER A 54 -4.25 -8.77 15.11
CA SER A 54 -5.48 -8.88 15.92
C SER A 54 -6.24 -10.21 15.71
N GLY A 55 -5.52 -11.32 15.58
CA GLY A 55 -6.07 -12.65 15.37
C GLY A 55 -6.71 -12.88 13.98
N LYS A 56 -6.63 -11.91 13.08
CA LYS A 56 -7.02 -12.10 11.66
C LYS A 56 -5.86 -12.66 10.89
N TRP A 57 -6.12 -13.71 10.14
CA TRP A 57 -5.09 -14.48 9.45
C TRP A 57 -5.54 -14.91 8.06
N ALA A 58 -4.61 -14.91 7.12
CA ALA A 58 -4.74 -15.45 5.77
C ALA A 58 -3.37 -15.88 5.28
N THR A 59 -3.31 -16.76 4.29
CA THR A 59 -2.06 -17.17 3.65
C THR A 59 -1.27 -15.97 3.13
N PHE A 60 -2.01 -14.98 2.58
CA PHE A 60 -1.47 -13.70 2.13
C PHE A 60 -2.17 -12.56 2.84
N MET A 61 -1.37 -11.65 3.37
CA MET A 61 -1.79 -10.46 4.09
C MET A 61 -1.32 -9.24 3.31
N ALA A 62 -2.23 -8.55 2.60
CA ALA A 62 -1.88 -7.38 1.79
C ALA A 62 -2.29 -6.08 2.47
N GLY A 63 -1.31 -5.30 2.87
CA GLY A 63 -1.46 -3.97 3.47
C GLY A 63 -0.74 -2.89 2.66
N GLY A 64 -0.94 -1.63 3.01
CA GLY A 64 -0.32 -0.46 2.38
C GLY A 64 0.22 0.53 3.41
N HIS A 65 -0.24 1.77 3.35
CA HIS A 65 0.00 2.88 4.28
C HIS A 65 1.45 3.39 4.35
N THR A 66 2.43 2.51 4.50
CA THR A 66 3.85 2.91 4.65
C THR A 66 4.46 3.40 3.34
N HIS A 67 3.79 3.21 2.20
CA HIS A 67 4.26 3.55 0.86
C HIS A 67 5.61 2.88 0.48
N GLN A 68 5.95 1.78 1.11
CA GLN A 68 7.20 1.05 0.86
C GLN A 68 6.90 -0.39 0.43
N GLN A 69 7.42 -0.80 -0.71
CA GLN A 69 7.29 -2.18 -1.14
C GLN A 69 7.92 -3.12 -0.11
N MET A 70 7.15 -4.11 0.31
CA MET A 70 7.58 -5.07 1.33
C MET A 70 7.04 -6.46 1.01
N LEU A 71 7.90 -7.47 1.17
CA LEU A 71 7.51 -8.85 1.31
C LEU A 71 8.16 -9.39 2.58
N ARG A 72 7.34 -9.81 3.52
CA ARG A 72 7.80 -10.35 4.80
C ARG A 72 7.10 -11.65 5.10
N ARG A 73 7.87 -12.69 5.38
CA ARG A 73 7.32 -13.92 5.93
C ARG A 73 7.13 -13.75 7.43
N PHE A 74 5.97 -14.14 7.93
CA PHE A 74 5.66 -14.15 9.33
C PHE A 74 4.79 -15.36 9.65
N ASP A 75 5.33 -16.30 10.41
CA ASP A 75 4.73 -17.61 10.66
C ASP A 75 4.39 -18.31 9.31
N ASP A 76 3.15 -18.76 9.13
CA ASP A 76 2.68 -19.38 7.89
C ASP A 76 2.13 -18.36 6.87
N ALA A 77 2.11 -17.08 7.20
CA ALA A 77 1.64 -16.02 6.32
C ALA A 77 2.77 -15.32 5.55
N ILE A 78 2.40 -14.72 4.43
CA ILE A 78 3.22 -13.79 3.67
C ILE A 78 2.56 -12.42 3.69
N LEU A 79 3.22 -11.45 4.32
CA LEU A 79 2.80 -10.07 4.32
C LEU A 79 3.37 -9.37 3.10
N VAL A 80 2.50 -8.66 2.39
CA VAL A 80 2.86 -7.91 1.18
C VAL A 80 2.40 -6.47 1.33
N ASN A 81 3.29 -5.52 1.09
CA ASN A 81 2.92 -4.14 0.83
C ASN A 81 3.31 -3.84 -0.63
N PRO A 82 2.36 -3.47 -1.49
CA PRO A 82 2.64 -3.23 -2.90
C PRO A 82 3.43 -1.95 -3.17
N GLY A 83 3.63 -1.11 -2.16
CA GLY A 83 4.14 0.24 -2.32
C GLY A 83 3.01 1.25 -2.51
N ASN A 84 3.23 2.26 -3.32
CA ASN A 84 2.28 3.36 -3.49
C ASN A 84 1.97 3.64 -4.96
N VAL A 85 0.74 4.05 -5.24
CA VAL A 85 0.33 4.55 -6.56
C VAL A 85 0.42 6.08 -6.60
N GLY A 86 0.20 6.74 -5.47
CA GLY A 86 0.29 8.19 -5.35
C GLY A 86 1.02 8.60 -4.09
N LEU A 87 1.68 9.74 -4.12
CA LEU A 87 2.52 10.24 -3.05
C LEU A 87 3.65 9.26 -2.67
N PRO A 88 4.50 8.87 -3.63
CA PRO A 88 5.69 8.11 -3.31
C PRO A 88 6.59 8.94 -2.40
N TYR A 89 7.24 8.31 -1.42
CA TYR A 89 8.31 8.99 -0.70
C TYR A 89 9.40 8.02 -0.28
N GLU A 90 10.61 8.48 -0.33
CA GLU A 90 11.79 7.77 0.16
C GLU A 90 12.62 8.70 1.03
N MET A 91 13.33 8.13 1.99
CA MET A 91 14.35 8.86 2.74
C MET A 91 15.71 8.65 2.07
N ARG A 92 16.28 9.72 1.52
CA ARG A 92 17.64 9.72 0.93
C ARG A 92 18.48 10.77 1.65
N ASP A 93 19.57 10.33 2.27
CA ASP A 93 20.50 11.21 3.02
C ASP A 93 19.80 12.14 4.03
N GLY A 94 18.79 11.59 4.74
CA GLY A 94 18.03 12.33 5.75
C GLY A 94 17.01 13.34 5.19
N ARG A 95 16.73 13.29 3.88
CA ARG A 95 15.72 14.14 3.23
C ARG A 95 14.63 13.26 2.62
N THR A 96 13.40 13.74 2.70
CA THR A 96 12.30 13.14 1.94
C THR A 96 12.44 13.52 0.48
N VAL A 97 12.35 12.54 -0.41
CA VAL A 97 12.24 12.72 -1.86
C VAL A 97 11.02 11.95 -2.37
N ASN A 98 10.37 12.47 -3.39
CA ASN A 98 9.25 11.82 -4.06
C ASN A 98 9.77 11.24 -5.38
N PRO A 99 10.06 9.93 -5.43
CA PRO A 99 10.52 9.31 -6.67
C PRO A 99 9.42 9.31 -7.73
N SER A 100 9.81 9.44 -8.99
CA SER A 100 8.90 9.55 -10.13
C SER A 100 8.42 8.20 -10.65
N TRP A 101 7.82 7.39 -9.76
CA TRP A 101 7.17 6.13 -10.15
C TRP A 101 6.03 5.77 -9.22
N ALA A 102 5.03 5.10 -9.78
CA ALA A 102 4.01 4.38 -9.05
C ALA A 102 4.43 2.92 -8.83
N GLU A 103 3.95 2.31 -7.75
CA GLU A 103 4.28 0.93 -7.39
C GLU A 103 3.03 0.08 -7.25
N TYR A 104 3.14 -1.19 -7.65
CA TYR A 104 2.11 -2.19 -7.43
C TYR A 104 2.70 -3.60 -7.32
N ALA A 105 1.89 -4.54 -6.86
CA ALA A 105 2.25 -5.95 -6.80
C ALA A 105 1.23 -6.80 -7.56
N LEU A 106 1.73 -7.82 -8.25
CA LEU A 106 0.93 -8.90 -8.81
C LEU A 106 1.11 -10.14 -7.94
N LEU A 107 -0.02 -10.69 -7.48
CA LEU A 107 -0.05 -11.96 -6.78
C LEU A 107 -0.72 -12.99 -7.68
N ALA A 108 -0.05 -14.11 -7.92
CA ALA A 108 -0.60 -15.22 -8.70
C ALA A 108 -0.46 -16.51 -7.89
N ALA A 109 -1.60 -17.14 -7.62
CA ALA A 109 -1.70 -18.44 -6.97
C ALA A 109 -2.02 -19.54 -8.00
N GLY A 110 -1.46 -20.74 -7.83
CA GLY A 110 -1.72 -21.85 -8.73
C GLY A 110 -1.00 -23.11 -8.30
N PRO A 111 -1.07 -24.20 -9.10
CA PRO A 111 -0.46 -25.49 -8.77
C PRO A 111 1.05 -25.44 -8.52
N GLY A 112 1.74 -24.44 -9.08
CA GLY A 112 3.17 -24.21 -8.88
C GLY A 112 3.51 -23.41 -7.62
N GLY A 113 2.53 -23.06 -6.80
CA GLY A 113 2.68 -22.21 -5.62
C GLY A 113 2.29 -20.76 -5.86
N LEU A 114 2.76 -19.87 -4.98
CA LEU A 114 2.54 -18.45 -5.10
C LEU A 114 3.71 -17.75 -5.79
N ARG A 115 3.37 -16.75 -6.61
CA ARG A 115 4.30 -15.79 -7.15
C ARG A 115 3.86 -14.39 -6.74
N VAL A 116 4.81 -13.62 -6.21
CA VAL A 116 4.68 -12.18 -5.97
C VAL A 116 5.64 -11.47 -6.89
N GLU A 117 5.14 -10.49 -7.63
CA GLU A 117 5.94 -9.67 -8.54
C GLU A 117 5.70 -8.20 -8.20
N PHE A 118 6.74 -7.50 -7.76
CA PHE A 118 6.71 -6.06 -7.55
C PHE A 118 7.04 -5.33 -8.83
N ARG A 119 6.29 -4.29 -9.12
CA ARG A 119 6.51 -3.46 -10.30
C ARG A 119 6.56 -1.98 -9.93
N ARG A 120 7.38 -1.25 -10.71
CA ARG A 120 7.43 0.20 -10.75
C ARG A 120 7.04 0.66 -12.15
N VAL A 121 6.22 1.69 -12.21
CA VAL A 121 5.81 2.35 -13.45
C VAL A 121 6.27 3.78 -13.35
N PRO A 122 7.09 4.27 -14.30
CA PRO A 122 7.50 5.68 -14.30
C PRO A 122 6.27 6.60 -14.37
N ASP A 123 6.28 7.65 -13.55
CA ASP A 123 5.30 8.72 -13.60
C ASP A 123 5.75 9.79 -14.61
N ASP A 124 4.78 10.40 -15.28
CA ASP A 124 5.00 11.62 -16.05
C ASP A 124 4.97 12.83 -15.10
N VAL A 125 6.13 13.24 -14.63
CA VAL A 125 6.28 14.34 -13.65
C VAL A 125 5.71 15.66 -14.19
N GLU A 126 5.80 15.90 -15.51
CA GLU A 126 5.23 17.10 -16.14
C GLU A 126 3.70 17.07 -16.05
N ALA A 127 3.08 15.93 -16.35
CA ALA A 127 1.64 15.75 -16.24
C ALA A 127 1.17 15.84 -14.77
N VAL A 128 1.90 15.26 -13.82
CA VAL A 128 1.61 15.37 -12.37
C VAL A 128 1.69 16.82 -11.93
N THR A 129 2.71 17.54 -12.34
CA THR A 129 2.90 18.97 -12.03
C THR A 129 1.77 19.82 -12.59
N ALA A 130 1.42 19.60 -13.86
CA ALA A 130 0.31 20.32 -14.50
C ALA A 130 -1.03 20.05 -13.80
N ALA A 131 -1.30 18.78 -13.45
CA ALA A 131 -2.52 18.39 -12.76
C ALA A 131 -2.60 18.99 -11.34
N ALA A 132 -1.51 18.96 -10.58
CA ALA A 132 -1.44 19.56 -9.24
C ALA A 132 -1.70 21.06 -9.29
N THR A 133 -1.07 21.76 -10.22
CA THR A 133 -1.25 23.21 -10.42
C THR A 133 -2.69 23.55 -10.82
N ALA A 134 -3.30 22.77 -11.71
CA ALA A 134 -4.67 22.98 -12.18
C ALA A 134 -5.76 22.57 -11.16
N SER A 135 -5.43 21.74 -10.16
CA SER A 135 -6.40 21.18 -9.21
C SER A 135 -6.98 22.16 -8.23
N GLY A 136 -6.35 23.33 -8.07
CA GLY A 136 -6.69 24.32 -7.05
C GLY A 136 -6.27 23.91 -5.63
N MET A 137 -5.36 22.94 -5.50
CA MET A 137 -4.81 22.57 -4.19
C MET A 137 -4.03 23.74 -3.57
N SER A 138 -4.03 23.81 -2.24
CA SER A 138 -3.26 24.82 -1.53
C SER A 138 -1.76 24.49 -1.61
N ASN A 139 -0.94 25.47 -1.98
CA ASN A 139 0.53 25.38 -2.03
C ASN A 139 1.06 24.23 -2.93
N PRO A 140 0.71 24.17 -4.23
CA PRO A 140 1.19 23.13 -5.12
C PRO A 140 2.72 23.09 -5.23
N ASP A 141 3.39 24.23 -5.22
CA ASP A 141 4.85 24.33 -5.28
C ASP A 141 5.54 23.65 -4.10
N TRP A 142 4.95 23.76 -2.90
CA TRP A 142 5.46 23.07 -1.72
C TRP A 142 5.34 21.54 -1.85
N TRP A 143 4.25 21.06 -2.43
CA TRP A 143 4.01 19.63 -2.65
C TRP A 143 4.91 19.07 -3.77
N LEU A 144 5.16 19.87 -4.81
CA LEU A 144 5.96 19.45 -5.98
C LEU A 144 7.47 19.53 -5.77
N LYS A 145 7.96 20.28 -4.77
CA LYS A 145 9.40 20.57 -4.58
C LYS A 145 10.29 19.33 -4.42
N ASP A 146 9.73 18.21 -3.90
CA ASP A 146 10.45 16.99 -3.56
C ASP A 146 10.35 15.91 -4.66
N TRP A 147 9.66 16.18 -5.77
CA TRP A 147 9.55 15.28 -6.91
C TRP A 147 10.83 15.27 -7.75
N GLN A 148 11.35 14.04 -8.07
CA GLN A 148 12.61 13.84 -8.81
C GLN A 148 12.46 12.77 -9.87
#